data_04cd557793c2e4a90cfe16869b9f1674
#
_entry.id   04cd557793c2e4a90cfe16869b9f1674
#
_cell.length_a   1.000
_cell.length_b   1.000
_cell.length_c   1.000
_cell.angle_alpha   90.00
_cell.angle_beta   90.00
_cell.angle_gamma   90.00
#
_symmetry.space_group_name_H-M   'P 1'
#
loop_
_entity.id
_entity.type
_entity.pdbx_description
1 polymer ?
#
loop_
_entity_poly.entity_id
_entity_poly.type
_entity_poly.pdbx_seq_one_letter_code
_entity_poly.pdbx_strand_id
1 'polypeptide(L)'
;LTFRKSFSLSLKLEGNLMMRNMLLTVVLSLATCPALADEFKVVTSFTVLADMAAQVAGEHATVVSITKPGAEIHGYEPTPQDLVGAIDADLILWNGLNLERWFEQFLSNMGDIPDAIVSDGIAPLPISAGSYEGKPNPHAWMSLDNAMIYVDNIANALSAGDPDNAGAYAANAAAYKAKLTAEIAPLKAKIDAIPDAQRWLVSCEGAFSYLARDLGLREAYLWPINADATGTPQQVRGVIDVVRENAIPAVFCESTVNNDPASQIARETGARFGGVLYVDSLSAADGPVPSYADLLRVTTQTVVDGLTGGAE
;
A
#
# COMPACT_ATOMS: atom_id res chain seq x y z
N LEU A 1 34.51 57.34 73.75
CA LEU A 1 33.36 57.64 72.89
C LEU A 1 33.81 57.70 71.43
N THR A 2 33.47 56.75 70.64
CA THR A 2 33.30 56.74 69.19
C THR A 2 33.85 55.45 68.59
N PHE A 3 33.06 54.39 68.67
CA PHE A 3 33.25 53.22 67.86
C PHE A 3 31.85 52.67 67.54
N ARG A 4 31.23 53.18 66.47
CA ARG A 4 30.01 52.57 65.85
C ARG A 4 29.65 53.28 64.53
N LYS A 5 30.33 52.97 63.46
CA LYS A 5 29.81 53.28 62.10
C LYS A 5 30.75 52.76 60.98
N SER A 6 31.14 51.50 61.03
CA SER A 6 31.90 50.95 59.87
C SER A 6 31.57 49.53 59.47
N PHE A 7 30.46 48.95 59.97
CA PHE A 7 30.15 47.53 59.68
C PHE A 7 28.88 47.30 58.83
N SER A 8 28.26 48.41 58.38
CA SER A 8 26.95 48.27 57.66
C SER A 8 27.01 48.43 56.13
N LEU A 9 28.18 48.77 55.54
CA LEU A 9 28.27 49.03 54.10
C LEU A 9 28.86 47.86 53.30
N SER A 10 29.55 46.92 53.96
CA SER A 10 30.16 45.76 53.25
C SER A 10 29.17 44.63 52.89
N LEU A 11 28.11 44.41 53.71
CA LEU A 11 27.14 43.35 53.47
C LEU A 11 26.10 43.62 52.37
N LYS A 12 25.95 44.92 51.96
CA LYS A 12 24.98 45.27 50.90
C LYS A 12 25.53 45.14 49.48
N LEU A 13 26.85 45.09 49.27
CA LEU A 13 27.44 44.95 47.94
C LEU A 13 27.59 43.51 47.52
N GLU A 14 27.78 42.53 48.39
CA GLU A 14 27.94 41.12 48.04
C GLU A 14 26.60 40.47 47.69
N GLY A 15 25.50 40.90 48.38
CA GLY A 15 24.14 40.35 48.03
C GLY A 15 23.66 40.74 46.65
N ASN A 16 24.04 41.89 46.11
CA ASN A 16 23.64 42.35 44.79
C ASN A 16 24.46 41.67 43.64
N LEU A 17 25.67 41.24 43.89
CA LEU A 17 26.51 40.57 42.92
C LEU A 17 26.07 39.09 42.74
N MET A 18 25.67 38.41 43.80
CA MET A 18 25.17 37.03 43.77
C MET A 18 23.79 36.93 43.09
N MET A 19 22.86 37.87 43.35
CA MET A 19 21.56 37.92 42.70
C MET A 19 21.65 38.30 41.22
N ARG A 20 22.61 39.11 40.80
CA ARG A 20 22.81 39.49 39.39
C ARG A 20 23.39 38.36 38.56
N ASN A 21 24.25 37.51 39.13
CA ASN A 21 24.80 36.35 38.48
C ASN A 21 23.79 35.17 38.42
N MET A 22 22.87 35.05 39.39
CA MET A 22 21.81 34.05 39.38
C MET A 22 20.70 34.38 38.37
N LEU A 23 20.41 35.68 38.12
CA LEU A 23 19.47 36.07 37.06
C LEU A 23 20.05 35.91 35.65
N LEU A 24 21.36 36.00 35.42
CA LEU A 24 21.98 35.78 34.13
C LEU A 24 22.05 34.27 33.75
N THR A 25 22.08 33.36 34.72
CA THR A 25 22.13 31.90 34.47
C THR A 25 20.76 31.32 34.16
N VAL A 26 19.69 31.95 34.63
CA VAL A 26 18.29 31.48 34.36
C VAL A 26 17.78 31.93 33.00
N VAL A 27 18.30 33.03 32.42
CA VAL A 27 17.86 33.54 31.12
C VAL A 27 18.47 32.76 29.93
N LEU A 28 19.58 32.02 30.14
CA LEU A 28 20.24 31.26 29.05
C LEU A 28 19.71 29.82 28.88
N SER A 29 18.80 29.37 29.76
CA SER A 29 18.22 28.02 29.70
C SER A 29 16.84 27.93 29.00
N LEU A 30 16.34 29.03 28.44
CA LEU A 30 14.97 29.13 27.88
C LEU A 30 14.92 29.25 26.34
N ALA A 31 16.01 28.95 25.65
CA ALA A 31 16.07 29.19 24.21
C ALA A 31 16.33 27.91 23.36
N THR A 32 15.85 26.74 23.78
CA THR A 32 15.72 25.62 22.88
C THR A 32 14.32 25.02 23.04
N CYS A 33 13.28 25.74 22.60
CA CYS A 33 12.12 25.04 22.05
C CYS A 33 12.65 24.36 20.80
N PRO A 34 12.59 23.02 20.69
CA PRO A 34 12.67 22.42 19.40
C PRO A 34 11.52 23.05 18.60
N ALA A 35 11.82 23.71 17.50
CA ALA A 35 10.84 23.95 16.47
C ALA A 35 10.29 22.55 16.17
N LEU A 36 9.01 22.32 16.40
CA LEU A 36 8.33 21.18 15.82
C LEU A 36 8.49 21.43 14.31
N ALA A 37 9.44 20.73 13.69
CA ALA A 37 9.47 20.65 12.24
C ALA A 37 8.09 20.10 11.86
N ASP A 38 7.43 20.76 10.92
CA ASP A 38 6.20 20.19 10.33
C ASP A 38 6.56 18.79 9.83
N GLU A 39 5.80 17.81 10.28
CA GLU A 39 6.02 16.41 9.94
C GLU A 39 5.80 16.22 8.43
N PHE A 40 6.78 15.62 7.73
CA PHE A 40 6.71 15.41 6.29
C PHE A 40 5.45 14.57 5.96
N LYS A 41 4.53 15.13 5.18
CA LYS A 41 3.24 14.54 4.90
C LYS A 41 3.17 13.96 3.49
N VAL A 42 2.89 12.67 3.40
CA VAL A 42 2.76 11.92 2.15
C VAL A 42 1.30 11.52 1.97
N VAL A 43 0.76 11.81 0.79
CA VAL A 43 -0.59 11.37 0.38
C VAL A 43 -0.46 10.33 -0.71
N THR A 44 -1.25 9.27 -0.62
CA THR A 44 -1.29 8.20 -1.62
C THR A 44 -2.69 8.03 -2.19
N SER A 45 -2.79 7.56 -3.41
CA SER A 45 -4.09 7.34 -4.08
C SER A 45 -4.94 6.27 -3.38
N PHE A 46 -4.35 5.19 -2.89
CA PHE A 46 -5.09 4.09 -2.24
C PHE A 46 -4.30 3.38 -1.14
N THR A 47 -5.02 2.58 -0.35
CA THR A 47 -4.54 2.01 0.91
C THR A 47 -3.32 1.10 0.79
N VAL A 48 -3.17 0.37 -0.32
CA VAL A 48 -2.01 -0.50 -0.56
C VAL A 48 -0.73 0.33 -0.65
N LEU A 49 -0.75 1.42 -1.44
CA LEU A 49 0.40 2.32 -1.53
C LEU A 49 0.66 3.05 -0.22
N ALA A 50 -0.41 3.37 0.54
CA ALA A 50 -0.25 3.99 1.85
C ALA A 50 0.53 3.11 2.82
N ASP A 51 0.21 1.81 2.89
CA ASP A 51 0.97 0.89 3.73
C ASP A 51 2.41 0.74 3.25
N MET A 52 2.63 0.53 1.94
CA MET A 52 4.00 0.44 1.40
C MET A 52 4.81 1.69 1.73
N ALA A 53 4.24 2.87 1.56
CA ALA A 53 4.88 4.14 1.88
C ALA A 53 5.13 4.29 3.39
N ALA A 54 4.19 3.89 4.24
CA ALA A 54 4.35 3.93 5.69
C ALA A 54 5.45 2.98 6.17
N GLN A 55 5.58 1.78 5.58
CA GLN A 55 6.66 0.84 5.91
C GLN A 55 8.04 1.41 5.54
N VAL A 56 8.14 2.18 4.46
CA VAL A 56 9.40 2.84 4.04
C VAL A 56 9.65 4.11 4.85
N ALA A 57 8.61 4.91 5.11
CA ALA A 57 8.71 6.14 5.87
C ALA A 57 9.11 5.92 7.34
N GLY A 58 8.58 4.86 7.97
CA GLY A 58 8.76 4.62 9.40
C GLY A 58 8.14 5.77 10.22
N GLU A 59 8.91 6.33 11.13
CA GLU A 59 8.50 7.46 11.99
C GLU A 59 8.85 8.84 11.41
N HIS A 60 9.40 8.89 10.18
CA HIS A 60 9.92 10.12 9.58
C HIS A 60 8.93 10.85 8.68
N ALA A 61 7.76 10.24 8.38
CA ALA A 61 6.68 10.88 7.64
C ALA A 61 5.31 10.35 8.06
N THR A 62 4.30 11.22 8.02
CA THR A 62 2.89 10.81 8.12
C THR A 62 2.36 10.46 6.75
N VAL A 63 1.83 9.24 6.60
CA VAL A 63 1.27 8.75 5.33
C VAL A 63 -0.25 8.64 5.42
N VAL A 64 -0.95 9.20 4.43
CA VAL A 64 -2.41 9.22 4.34
C VAL A 64 -2.87 8.65 3.01
N SER A 65 -3.91 7.82 3.02
CA SER A 65 -4.57 7.33 1.81
C SER A 65 -5.80 8.16 1.47
N ILE A 66 -6.01 8.47 0.19
CA ILE A 66 -7.25 9.08 -0.31
C ILE A 66 -8.41 8.11 -0.17
N THR A 67 -8.28 6.90 -0.72
CA THR A 67 -9.32 5.89 -0.56
C THR A 67 -9.28 5.27 0.83
N LYS A 68 -10.42 4.77 1.27
CA LYS A 68 -10.58 4.11 2.57
C LYS A 68 -10.44 2.60 2.45
N PRO A 69 -10.13 1.89 3.56
CA PRO A 69 -10.13 0.44 3.57
C PRO A 69 -11.45 -0.14 3.04
N GLY A 70 -11.33 -1.13 2.14
CA GLY A 70 -12.45 -1.79 1.48
C GLY A 70 -13.04 -1.06 0.26
N ALA A 71 -12.51 0.13 -0.10
CA ALA A 71 -13.00 0.87 -1.26
C ALA A 71 -12.55 0.23 -2.57
N GLU A 72 -13.44 0.24 -3.57
CA GLU A 72 -13.13 -0.02 -4.96
C GLU A 72 -12.37 1.19 -5.53
N ILE A 73 -11.28 0.98 -6.29
CA ILE A 73 -10.35 2.05 -6.69
C ILE A 73 -10.48 2.49 -8.14
N HIS A 74 -11.00 1.64 -9.04
CA HIS A 74 -11.07 1.97 -10.48
C HIS A 74 -12.10 3.06 -10.78
N GLY A 75 -13.24 3.01 -10.11
CA GLY A 75 -14.34 3.96 -10.25
C GLY A 75 -14.51 4.90 -9.06
N TYR A 76 -13.45 5.12 -8.27
CA TYR A 76 -13.55 6.00 -7.09
C TYR A 76 -13.87 7.43 -7.49
N GLU A 77 -14.81 8.04 -6.76
CA GLU A 77 -15.20 9.44 -6.92
C GLU A 77 -14.70 10.24 -5.71
N PRO A 78 -13.61 11.03 -5.86
CA PRO A 78 -13.08 11.82 -4.75
C PRO A 78 -14.10 12.82 -4.21
N THR A 79 -14.18 12.91 -2.91
CA THR A 79 -15.03 13.86 -2.21
C THR A 79 -14.27 15.17 -1.91
N PRO A 80 -14.96 16.29 -1.63
CA PRO A 80 -14.30 17.50 -1.15
C PRO A 80 -13.44 17.27 0.12
N GLN A 81 -13.80 16.29 0.96
CA GLN A 81 -13.04 15.95 2.15
C GLN A 81 -11.70 15.29 1.82
N ASP A 82 -11.64 14.50 0.75
CA ASP A 82 -10.39 13.88 0.28
C ASP A 82 -9.42 14.96 -0.22
N LEU A 83 -9.93 16.00 -0.92
CA LEU A 83 -9.13 17.16 -1.32
C LEU A 83 -8.58 17.91 -0.10
N VAL A 84 -9.42 18.18 0.89
CA VAL A 84 -8.99 18.87 2.14
C VAL A 84 -7.92 18.06 2.86
N GLY A 85 -8.05 16.73 2.88
CA GLY A 85 -7.07 15.83 3.50
C GLY A 85 -5.70 15.82 2.82
N ALA A 86 -5.65 16.23 1.54
CA ALA A 86 -4.44 16.21 0.74
C ALA A 86 -3.78 17.59 0.52
N ILE A 87 -4.45 18.69 0.87
CA ILE A 87 -4.05 20.06 0.47
C ILE A 87 -2.70 20.51 1.07
N ASP A 88 -2.29 19.92 2.17
CA ASP A 88 -1.03 20.21 2.90
C ASP A 88 -0.01 19.07 2.76
N ALA A 89 -0.13 18.27 1.70
CA ALA A 89 0.85 17.22 1.40
C ALA A 89 2.16 17.81 0.89
N ASP A 90 3.27 17.23 1.31
CA ASP A 90 4.62 17.53 0.79
C ASP A 90 4.97 16.65 -0.41
N LEU A 91 4.33 15.47 -0.50
CA LEU A 91 4.54 14.50 -1.57
C LEU A 91 3.25 13.72 -1.85
N ILE A 92 2.98 13.46 -3.12
CA ILE A 92 1.89 12.59 -3.57
C ILE A 92 2.46 11.35 -4.26
N LEU A 93 1.98 10.15 -3.88
CA LEU A 93 2.35 8.89 -4.50
C LEU A 93 1.13 8.22 -5.13
N TRP A 94 1.23 7.79 -6.38
CA TRP A 94 0.15 7.14 -7.10
C TRP A 94 0.64 6.04 -8.03
N ASN A 95 -0.26 5.11 -8.40
CA ASN A 95 0.13 3.91 -9.14
C ASN A 95 0.51 4.20 -10.59
N GLY A 96 -0.31 4.98 -11.30
CA GLY A 96 -0.22 5.06 -12.75
C GLY A 96 -0.80 3.84 -13.46
N LEU A 97 -0.28 3.49 -14.65
CA LEU A 97 -0.75 2.38 -15.49
C LEU A 97 -2.26 2.44 -15.82
N ASN A 98 -2.85 3.63 -15.84
CA ASN A 98 -4.29 3.90 -16.01
C ASN A 98 -5.20 3.34 -14.89
N LEU A 99 -4.67 3.08 -13.70
CA LEU A 99 -5.48 2.64 -12.56
C LEU A 99 -6.43 3.73 -12.12
N GLU A 100 -5.86 4.83 -11.64
CA GLU A 100 -6.59 5.94 -11.03
C GLU A 100 -6.86 7.05 -12.05
N ARG A 101 -7.71 6.79 -13.04
CA ARG A 101 -8.05 7.81 -14.08
C ARG A 101 -8.70 9.07 -13.47
N TRP A 102 -9.39 8.91 -12.35
CA TRP A 102 -9.94 10.02 -11.56
C TRP A 102 -8.84 10.85 -10.89
N PHE A 103 -7.68 10.27 -10.64
CA PHE A 103 -6.59 10.88 -9.89
C PHE A 103 -5.86 11.97 -10.69
N GLU A 104 -5.75 11.84 -12.00
CA GLU A 104 -5.17 12.89 -12.86
C GLU A 104 -5.94 14.22 -12.70
N GLN A 105 -7.28 14.15 -12.65
CA GLN A 105 -8.10 15.33 -12.39
C GLN A 105 -7.96 15.82 -10.95
N PHE A 106 -7.79 14.91 -9.99
CA PHE A 106 -7.52 15.24 -8.60
C PHE A 106 -6.21 16.01 -8.47
N LEU A 107 -5.11 15.50 -9.03
CA LEU A 107 -3.81 16.17 -9.06
C LEU A 107 -3.88 17.58 -9.65
N SER A 108 -4.62 17.78 -10.73
CA SER A 108 -4.76 19.11 -11.36
C SER A 108 -5.36 20.17 -10.43
N ASN A 109 -6.06 19.77 -9.37
CA ASN A 109 -6.63 20.64 -8.36
C ASN A 109 -5.71 20.84 -7.13
N MET A 110 -4.60 20.08 -7.03
CA MET A 110 -3.69 20.13 -5.89
C MET A 110 -2.56 21.15 -6.04
N GLY A 111 -2.45 21.83 -7.21
CA GLY A 111 -1.39 22.80 -7.48
C GLY A 111 -0.03 22.12 -7.75
N ASP A 112 1.05 22.76 -7.30
CA ASP A 112 2.43 22.35 -7.58
C ASP A 112 3.02 21.39 -6.51
N ILE A 113 2.19 20.53 -5.88
CA ILE A 113 2.69 19.53 -4.93
C ILE A 113 3.48 18.49 -5.72
N PRO A 114 4.73 18.15 -5.31
CA PRO A 114 5.51 17.11 -5.95
C PRO A 114 4.76 15.77 -5.95
N ASP A 115 4.78 15.05 -7.08
CA ASP A 115 4.17 13.73 -7.18
C ASP A 115 5.12 12.70 -7.81
N ALA A 116 4.88 11.42 -7.56
CA ALA A 116 5.62 10.32 -8.16
C ALA A 116 4.72 9.13 -8.50
N ILE A 117 4.94 8.58 -9.70
CA ILE A 117 4.34 7.32 -10.15
C ILE A 117 5.20 6.17 -9.60
N VAL A 118 4.64 5.41 -8.66
CA VAL A 118 5.42 4.37 -7.98
C VAL A 118 5.59 3.08 -8.79
N SER A 119 4.86 2.91 -9.88
CA SER A 119 5.05 1.81 -10.84
C SER A 119 6.08 2.10 -11.95
N ASP A 120 6.74 3.24 -11.94
CA ASP A 120 7.73 3.58 -12.97
C ASP A 120 8.84 2.53 -13.06
N GLY A 121 9.22 2.19 -14.31
CA GLY A 121 10.23 1.15 -14.57
C GLY A 121 9.68 -0.28 -14.63
N ILE A 122 8.42 -0.51 -14.29
CA ILE A 122 7.78 -1.82 -14.44
C ILE A 122 7.44 -2.06 -15.92
N ALA A 123 7.75 -3.26 -16.43
CA ALA A 123 7.25 -3.72 -17.72
C ALA A 123 5.79 -4.22 -17.56
N PRO A 124 4.79 -3.49 -18.05
CA PRO A 124 3.40 -3.85 -17.81
C PRO A 124 2.98 -5.08 -18.61
N LEU A 125 2.18 -5.96 -18.00
CA LEU A 125 1.48 -7.00 -18.72
C LEU A 125 0.27 -6.40 -19.45
N PRO A 126 0.00 -6.82 -20.70
CA PRO A 126 -1.20 -6.37 -21.38
C PRO A 126 -2.44 -7.10 -20.82
N ILE A 127 -3.58 -6.42 -20.78
CA ILE A 127 -4.88 -7.04 -20.57
C ILE A 127 -5.18 -7.93 -21.78
N SER A 128 -5.58 -9.19 -21.55
CA SER A 128 -5.65 -10.21 -22.60
C SER A 128 -6.99 -10.25 -23.35
N ALA A 129 -8.03 -9.56 -22.83
CA ALA A 129 -9.39 -9.65 -23.43
C ALA A 129 -10.26 -8.44 -23.08
N GLY A 130 -11.41 -8.30 -23.79
CA GLY A 130 -12.44 -7.32 -23.51
C GLY A 130 -12.15 -5.93 -24.05
N SER A 131 -12.87 -4.92 -23.55
CA SER A 131 -12.77 -3.53 -24.01
C SER A 131 -11.42 -2.87 -23.72
N TYR A 132 -10.62 -3.46 -22.85
CA TYR A 132 -9.31 -2.99 -22.44
C TYR A 132 -8.15 -3.80 -23.03
N GLU A 133 -8.43 -4.72 -23.96
CA GLU A 133 -7.41 -5.59 -24.59
C GLU A 133 -6.23 -4.77 -25.12
N GLY A 134 -5.02 -5.22 -24.78
CA GLY A 134 -3.76 -4.57 -25.15
C GLY A 134 -3.38 -3.35 -24.29
N LYS A 135 -4.26 -2.88 -23.41
CA LYS A 135 -3.90 -1.83 -22.44
C LYS A 135 -3.08 -2.42 -21.30
N PRO A 136 -2.22 -1.61 -20.63
CA PRO A 136 -1.52 -2.05 -19.44
C PRO A 136 -2.49 -2.58 -18.38
N ASN A 137 -2.19 -3.76 -17.80
CA ASN A 137 -2.87 -4.19 -16.59
C ASN A 137 -2.31 -3.37 -15.40
N PRO A 138 -3.16 -2.65 -14.65
CA PRO A 138 -2.68 -1.72 -13.64
C PRO A 138 -2.21 -2.40 -12.34
N HIS A 139 -2.60 -3.66 -12.08
CA HIS A 139 -2.44 -4.35 -10.79
C HIS A 139 -1.01 -4.87 -10.56
N ALA A 140 -0.01 -4.05 -10.91
CA ALA A 140 1.40 -4.46 -10.90
C ALA A 140 1.94 -4.76 -9.49
N TRP A 141 1.34 -4.18 -8.45
CA TRP A 141 1.68 -4.48 -7.04
C TRP A 141 1.38 -5.92 -6.62
N MET A 142 0.59 -6.67 -7.38
CA MET A 142 0.32 -8.09 -7.11
C MET A 142 1.50 -9.02 -7.45
N SER A 143 2.61 -8.49 -7.89
CA SER A 143 3.87 -9.19 -8.13
C SER A 143 4.87 -8.89 -7.02
N LEU A 144 5.51 -9.93 -6.46
CA LEU A 144 6.60 -9.74 -5.51
C LEU A 144 7.80 -9.02 -6.17
N ASP A 145 8.14 -9.38 -7.41
CA ASP A 145 9.26 -8.77 -8.13
C ASP A 145 9.00 -7.28 -8.40
N ASN A 146 7.76 -6.94 -8.80
CA ASN A 146 7.38 -5.56 -8.98
C ASN A 146 7.31 -4.79 -7.65
N ALA A 147 6.89 -5.43 -6.56
CA ALA A 147 6.88 -4.82 -5.24
C ALA A 147 8.25 -4.26 -4.82
N MET A 148 9.33 -4.91 -5.26
CA MET A 148 10.70 -4.40 -5.03
C MET A 148 10.90 -3.05 -5.72
N ILE A 149 10.37 -2.87 -6.94
CA ILE A 149 10.43 -1.63 -7.72
C ILE A 149 9.57 -0.55 -7.05
N TYR A 150 8.34 -0.89 -6.64
CA TYR A 150 7.47 0.03 -5.88
C TYR A 150 8.17 0.57 -4.62
N VAL A 151 8.75 -0.32 -3.83
CA VAL A 151 9.44 0.05 -2.58
C VAL A 151 10.66 0.95 -2.87
N ASP A 152 11.42 0.67 -3.92
CA ASP A 152 12.56 1.51 -4.32
C ASP A 152 12.10 2.88 -4.83
N ASN A 153 11.03 2.95 -5.64
CA ASN A 153 10.48 4.22 -6.13
C ASN A 153 9.92 5.08 -4.99
N ILE A 154 9.22 4.46 -4.03
CA ILE A 154 8.75 5.13 -2.82
C ILE A 154 9.93 5.69 -2.02
N ALA A 155 10.97 4.89 -1.76
CA ALA A 155 12.15 5.33 -1.01
C ALA A 155 12.89 6.49 -1.71
N ASN A 156 12.97 6.45 -3.05
CA ASN A 156 13.57 7.51 -3.84
C ASN A 156 12.74 8.81 -3.79
N ALA A 157 11.42 8.70 -3.89
CA ALA A 157 10.52 9.86 -3.82
C ALA A 157 10.57 10.52 -2.42
N LEU A 158 10.50 9.71 -1.35
CA LEU A 158 10.66 10.19 0.02
C LEU A 158 12.01 10.88 0.22
N SER A 159 13.10 10.25 -0.24
CA SER A 159 14.45 10.81 -0.10
C SER A 159 14.65 12.11 -0.88
N ALA A 160 13.94 12.30 -1.99
CA ALA A 160 13.97 13.54 -2.76
C ALA A 160 13.23 14.67 -2.05
N GLY A 161 12.08 14.38 -1.42
CA GLY A 161 11.27 15.35 -0.69
C GLY A 161 11.80 15.67 0.70
N ASP A 162 12.41 14.67 1.36
CA ASP A 162 12.97 14.78 2.72
C ASP A 162 14.39 14.17 2.78
N PRO A 163 15.39 14.87 2.27
CA PRO A 163 16.76 14.37 2.15
C PRO A 163 17.45 14.10 3.48
N ASP A 164 17.03 14.75 4.56
CA ASP A 164 17.63 14.57 5.88
C ASP A 164 17.37 13.15 6.42
N ASN A 165 16.27 12.52 6.03
CA ASN A 165 15.87 11.17 6.42
C ASN A 165 16.14 10.09 5.34
N ALA A 166 16.82 10.43 4.23
CA ALA A 166 17.08 9.51 3.12
C ALA A 166 17.76 8.19 3.54
N GLY A 167 18.67 8.25 4.53
CA GLY A 167 19.33 7.05 5.06
C GLY A 167 18.38 6.08 5.78
N ALA A 168 17.39 6.62 6.50
CA ALA A 168 16.35 5.84 7.17
C ALA A 168 15.41 5.19 6.15
N TYR A 169 14.96 5.94 5.15
CA TYR A 169 14.12 5.42 4.07
C TYR A 169 14.78 4.27 3.31
N ALA A 170 16.06 4.40 2.97
CA ALA A 170 16.81 3.34 2.31
C ALA A 170 16.93 2.07 3.18
N ALA A 171 17.19 2.22 4.47
CA ALA A 171 17.28 1.11 5.41
C ALA A 171 15.92 0.40 5.60
N ASN A 172 14.84 1.16 5.77
CA ASN A 172 13.49 0.65 5.90
C ASN A 172 13.04 -0.08 4.63
N ALA A 173 13.31 0.48 3.45
CA ALA A 173 13.04 -0.15 2.16
C ALA A 173 13.74 -1.51 2.03
N ALA A 174 15.02 -1.59 2.39
CA ALA A 174 15.77 -2.84 2.36
C ALA A 174 15.18 -3.89 3.31
N ALA A 175 14.83 -3.49 4.54
CA ALA A 175 14.21 -4.37 5.52
C ALA A 175 12.83 -4.85 5.06
N TYR A 176 12.01 -3.96 4.50
CA TYR A 176 10.67 -4.29 4.02
C TYR A 176 10.72 -5.26 2.82
N LYS A 177 11.61 -5.05 1.85
CA LYS A 177 11.83 -5.99 0.74
C LYS A 177 12.23 -7.38 1.23
N ALA A 178 13.11 -7.46 2.23
CA ALA A 178 13.50 -8.73 2.84
C ALA A 178 12.32 -9.43 3.52
N LYS A 179 11.46 -8.67 4.25
CA LYS A 179 10.24 -9.18 4.87
C LYS A 179 9.28 -9.77 3.83
N LEU A 180 8.95 -9.03 2.77
CA LEU A 180 8.05 -9.49 1.69
C LEU A 180 8.56 -10.78 1.06
N THR A 181 9.86 -10.85 0.76
CA THR A 181 10.48 -12.05 0.19
C THR A 181 10.36 -13.25 1.13
N ALA A 182 10.62 -13.06 2.43
CA ALA A 182 10.56 -14.15 3.42
C ALA A 182 9.14 -14.69 3.60
N GLU A 183 8.12 -13.86 3.48
CA GLU A 183 6.72 -14.26 3.63
C GLU A 183 6.17 -15.00 2.40
N ILE A 184 6.59 -14.62 1.19
CA ILE A 184 6.03 -15.16 -0.06
C ILE A 184 6.78 -16.39 -0.56
N ALA A 185 8.10 -16.49 -0.36
CA ALA A 185 8.90 -17.60 -0.88
C ALA A 185 8.40 -19.00 -0.45
N PRO A 186 7.99 -19.24 0.82
CA PRO A 186 7.43 -20.53 1.23
C PRO A 186 6.13 -20.88 0.52
N LEU A 187 5.30 -19.87 0.16
CA LEU A 187 4.03 -20.07 -0.53
C LEU A 187 4.26 -20.43 -1.99
N LYS A 188 5.22 -19.76 -2.64
CA LYS A 188 5.64 -20.13 -3.99
C LYS A 188 6.10 -21.60 -4.05
N ALA A 189 6.88 -22.05 -3.09
CA ALA A 189 7.32 -23.44 -3.03
C ALA A 189 6.14 -24.43 -2.92
N LYS A 190 5.05 -24.07 -2.21
CA LYS A 190 3.82 -24.88 -2.16
C LYS A 190 3.11 -24.92 -3.52
N ILE A 191 3.04 -23.79 -4.23
CA ILE A 191 2.47 -23.74 -5.61
C ILE A 191 3.33 -24.59 -6.56
N ASP A 192 4.64 -24.53 -6.49
CA ASP A 192 5.55 -25.29 -7.33
C ASP A 192 5.41 -26.81 -7.12
N ALA A 193 4.91 -27.25 -5.97
CA ALA A 193 4.61 -28.65 -5.68
C ALA A 193 3.27 -29.14 -6.29
N ILE A 194 2.37 -28.24 -6.73
CA ILE A 194 1.11 -28.58 -7.37
C ILE A 194 1.41 -29.08 -8.80
N PRO A 195 0.75 -30.15 -9.30
CA PRO A 195 0.89 -30.60 -10.67
C PRO A 195 0.57 -29.47 -11.67
N ASP A 196 1.39 -29.32 -12.73
CA ASP A 196 1.26 -28.22 -13.70
C ASP A 196 -0.15 -28.10 -14.31
N ALA A 197 -0.81 -29.22 -14.59
CA ALA A 197 -2.17 -29.24 -15.12
C ALA A 197 -3.22 -28.60 -14.19
N GLN A 198 -2.93 -28.55 -12.87
CA GLN A 198 -3.81 -28.00 -11.84
C GLN A 198 -3.44 -26.58 -11.43
N ARG A 199 -2.35 -26.00 -11.96
CA ARG A 199 -1.90 -24.65 -11.66
C ARG A 199 -2.72 -23.60 -12.40
N TRP A 200 -3.92 -23.34 -11.89
CA TRP A 200 -4.83 -22.35 -12.44
C TRP A 200 -5.29 -21.37 -11.37
N LEU A 201 -5.29 -20.10 -11.69
CA LEU A 201 -5.92 -19.04 -10.92
C LEU A 201 -7.15 -18.56 -11.71
N VAL A 202 -8.33 -18.89 -11.20
CA VAL A 202 -9.60 -18.46 -11.78
C VAL A 202 -10.24 -17.47 -10.84
N SER A 203 -10.36 -16.21 -11.28
CA SER A 203 -10.84 -15.08 -10.47
C SER A 203 -12.05 -14.40 -11.12
N CYS A 204 -12.66 -13.46 -10.42
CA CYS A 204 -13.67 -12.60 -11.01
C CYS A 204 -13.03 -11.57 -11.93
N GLU A 205 -12.05 -10.83 -11.44
CA GLU A 205 -11.29 -9.84 -12.20
C GLU A 205 -9.93 -10.37 -12.67
N GLY A 206 -9.44 -9.81 -13.79
CA GLY A 206 -8.08 -10.02 -14.32
C GLY A 206 -7.00 -9.23 -13.55
N ALA A 207 -7.16 -9.11 -12.24
CA ALA A 207 -6.28 -8.33 -11.37
C ALA A 207 -5.03 -9.09 -10.95
N PHE A 208 -4.97 -10.40 -11.16
CA PHE A 208 -3.93 -11.27 -10.64
C PHE A 208 -2.91 -11.72 -11.69
N SER A 209 -2.91 -11.15 -12.88
CA SER A 209 -2.04 -11.59 -13.98
C SER A 209 -0.55 -11.58 -13.60
N TYR A 210 -0.11 -10.58 -12.83
CA TYR A 210 1.28 -10.52 -12.35
C TYR A 210 1.57 -11.58 -11.29
N LEU A 211 0.63 -11.81 -10.36
CA LEU A 211 0.74 -12.87 -9.36
C LEU A 211 0.77 -14.25 -10.04
N ALA A 212 -0.13 -14.48 -11.00
CA ALA A 212 -0.18 -15.71 -11.76
C ALA A 212 1.12 -15.99 -12.51
N ARG A 213 1.69 -14.98 -13.17
CA ARG A 213 3.00 -15.06 -13.82
C ARG A 213 4.10 -15.48 -12.83
N ASP A 214 4.20 -14.80 -11.69
CA ASP A 214 5.28 -15.00 -10.72
C ASP A 214 5.19 -16.36 -10.02
N LEU A 215 3.96 -16.86 -9.84
CA LEU A 215 3.69 -18.18 -9.25
C LEU A 215 3.65 -19.32 -10.28
N GLY A 216 3.78 -19.03 -11.58
CA GLY A 216 3.68 -20.04 -12.64
C GLY A 216 2.30 -20.65 -12.77
N LEU A 217 1.24 -19.86 -12.54
CA LEU A 217 -0.14 -20.22 -12.70
C LEU A 217 -0.66 -19.80 -14.08
N ARG A 218 -1.56 -20.58 -14.67
CA ARG A 218 -2.41 -20.12 -15.77
C ARG A 218 -3.55 -19.32 -15.20
N GLU A 219 -4.06 -18.36 -15.95
CA GLU A 219 -5.09 -17.44 -15.49
C GLU A 219 -6.37 -17.57 -16.35
N ALA A 220 -7.52 -17.46 -15.69
CA ALA A 220 -8.80 -17.18 -16.32
C ALA A 220 -9.63 -16.28 -15.41
N TYR A 221 -10.41 -15.37 -15.99
CA TYR A 221 -11.22 -14.41 -15.22
C TYR A 221 -12.53 -14.08 -15.95
N LEU A 222 -13.51 -13.57 -15.20
CA LEU A 222 -14.82 -13.21 -15.73
C LEU A 222 -14.80 -11.87 -16.46
N TRP A 223 -14.08 -10.89 -15.95
CA TRP A 223 -13.91 -9.57 -16.55
C TRP A 223 -12.51 -9.01 -16.34
N PRO A 224 -12.01 -8.14 -17.24
CA PRO A 224 -10.63 -7.68 -17.18
C PRO A 224 -10.34 -6.65 -16.08
N ILE A 225 -11.30 -5.75 -15.78
CA ILE A 225 -11.16 -4.66 -14.81
C ILE A 225 -12.52 -4.38 -14.16
N ASN A 226 -12.55 -4.04 -12.87
CA ASN A 226 -13.77 -3.83 -12.09
C ASN A 226 -14.62 -2.62 -12.50
N ALA A 227 -14.11 -1.68 -13.28
CA ALA A 227 -14.82 -0.45 -13.65
C ALA A 227 -16.24 -0.66 -14.21
N ASP A 228 -16.57 -1.86 -14.75
CA ASP A 228 -17.84 -2.18 -15.39
C ASP A 228 -18.41 -3.55 -14.95
N ALA A 229 -18.05 -4.03 -13.77
CA ALA A 229 -18.08 -5.45 -13.46
C ALA A 229 -19.41 -6.02 -12.97
N THR A 230 -20.14 -6.55 -13.91
CA THR A 230 -20.95 -7.77 -13.70
C THR A 230 -20.73 -8.67 -14.91
N GLY A 231 -20.05 -9.81 -14.74
CA GLY A 231 -19.73 -10.69 -15.85
C GLY A 231 -20.98 -11.02 -16.69
N THR A 232 -20.85 -10.87 -18.02
CA THR A 232 -21.93 -11.23 -18.94
C THR A 232 -22.16 -12.75 -18.92
N PRO A 233 -23.36 -13.26 -19.26
CA PRO A 233 -23.61 -14.70 -19.38
C PRO A 233 -22.64 -15.42 -20.30
N GLN A 234 -22.10 -14.74 -21.31
CA GLN A 234 -21.11 -15.30 -22.23
C GLN A 234 -19.75 -15.46 -21.55
N GLN A 235 -19.31 -14.49 -20.74
CA GLN A 235 -18.08 -14.57 -19.95
C GLN A 235 -18.17 -15.69 -18.91
N VAL A 236 -19.28 -15.74 -18.15
CA VAL A 236 -19.52 -16.82 -17.19
C VAL A 236 -19.44 -18.20 -17.86
N ARG A 237 -20.09 -18.38 -19.03
CA ARG A 237 -20.01 -19.63 -19.78
C ARG A 237 -18.57 -19.94 -20.20
N GLY A 238 -17.83 -18.96 -20.72
CA GLY A 238 -16.44 -19.19 -21.13
C GLY A 238 -15.57 -19.68 -19.98
N VAL A 239 -15.74 -19.12 -18.79
CA VAL A 239 -14.98 -19.57 -17.60
C VAL A 239 -15.46 -20.96 -17.16
N ILE A 240 -16.76 -21.27 -17.20
CA ILE A 240 -17.28 -22.63 -16.91
C ILE A 240 -16.63 -23.67 -17.84
N ASP A 241 -16.53 -23.37 -19.13
CA ASP A 241 -15.92 -24.28 -20.12
C ASP A 241 -14.41 -24.48 -19.77
N VAL A 242 -13.67 -23.43 -19.50
CA VAL A 242 -12.25 -23.52 -19.07
C VAL A 242 -12.09 -24.36 -17.80
N VAL A 243 -12.94 -24.14 -16.79
CA VAL A 243 -12.88 -24.91 -15.52
C VAL A 243 -13.14 -26.38 -15.74
N ARG A 244 -14.15 -26.74 -16.58
CA ARG A 244 -14.48 -28.13 -16.90
C ARG A 244 -13.41 -28.82 -17.73
N GLU A 245 -12.95 -28.17 -18.80
CA GLU A 245 -11.95 -28.74 -19.74
C GLU A 245 -10.60 -29.02 -19.03
N ASN A 246 -10.24 -28.20 -18.05
CA ASN A 246 -8.99 -28.34 -17.34
C ASN A 246 -9.12 -28.98 -15.95
N ALA A 247 -10.33 -29.43 -15.57
CA ALA A 247 -10.62 -30.00 -14.25
C ALA A 247 -10.08 -29.15 -13.10
N ILE A 248 -10.29 -27.82 -13.19
CA ILE A 248 -9.74 -26.86 -12.23
C ILE A 248 -10.42 -27.06 -10.86
N PRO A 249 -9.65 -27.24 -9.77
CA PRO A 249 -10.21 -27.64 -8.49
C PRO A 249 -10.91 -26.52 -7.72
N ALA A 250 -10.57 -25.25 -7.99
CA ALA A 250 -11.08 -24.11 -7.25
C ALA A 250 -11.20 -22.84 -8.11
N VAL A 251 -12.19 -22.01 -7.77
CA VAL A 251 -12.39 -20.66 -8.31
C VAL A 251 -12.47 -19.67 -7.18
N PHE A 252 -12.06 -18.42 -7.41
CA PHE A 252 -11.90 -17.37 -6.41
C PHE A 252 -12.65 -16.11 -6.83
N CYS A 253 -12.80 -15.14 -5.94
CA CYS A 253 -13.28 -13.81 -6.25
C CYS A 253 -12.67 -12.78 -5.32
N GLU A 254 -12.64 -11.52 -5.72
CA GLU A 254 -12.05 -10.43 -4.95
C GLU A 254 -12.99 -9.91 -3.86
N SER A 255 -12.41 -9.29 -2.81
CA SER A 255 -13.15 -8.74 -1.67
C SER A 255 -13.97 -7.49 -2.03
N THR A 256 -13.64 -6.82 -3.12
CA THR A 256 -14.25 -5.54 -3.56
C THR A 256 -15.46 -5.73 -4.48
N VAL A 257 -15.78 -6.97 -4.87
CA VAL A 257 -16.90 -7.29 -5.78
C VAL A 257 -17.82 -8.38 -5.23
N ASN A 258 -18.99 -8.53 -5.85
CA ASN A 258 -19.91 -9.62 -5.52
C ASN A 258 -19.37 -10.97 -6.04
N ASN A 259 -19.30 -11.98 -5.17
CA ASN A 259 -18.78 -13.30 -5.47
C ASN A 259 -19.84 -14.31 -6.02
N ASP A 260 -21.09 -13.89 -6.23
CA ASP A 260 -22.15 -14.74 -6.78
C ASP A 260 -21.77 -15.41 -8.10
N PRO A 261 -21.14 -14.73 -9.07
CA PRO A 261 -20.71 -15.37 -10.32
C PRO A 261 -19.69 -16.50 -10.13
N ALA A 262 -18.68 -16.29 -9.26
CA ALA A 262 -17.71 -17.34 -8.93
C ALA A 262 -18.37 -18.53 -8.21
N SER A 263 -19.28 -18.24 -7.29
CA SER A 263 -20.08 -19.25 -6.59
C SER A 263 -20.97 -20.05 -7.56
N GLN A 264 -21.51 -19.40 -8.59
CA GLN A 264 -22.26 -20.07 -9.66
C GLN A 264 -21.35 -21.03 -10.46
N ILE A 265 -20.18 -20.56 -10.87
CA ILE A 265 -19.20 -21.39 -11.60
C ILE A 265 -18.83 -22.62 -10.77
N ALA A 266 -18.54 -22.43 -9.47
CA ALA A 266 -18.24 -23.53 -8.56
C ALA A 266 -19.36 -24.58 -8.54
N ARG A 267 -20.62 -24.16 -8.37
CA ARG A 267 -21.78 -25.08 -8.37
C ARG A 267 -21.96 -25.81 -9.71
N GLU A 268 -21.76 -25.13 -10.82
CA GLU A 268 -22.02 -25.70 -12.15
C GLU A 268 -20.89 -26.63 -12.63
N THR A 269 -19.68 -26.45 -12.13
CA THR A 269 -18.49 -27.22 -12.55
C THR A 269 -18.10 -28.34 -11.60
N GLY A 270 -18.53 -28.24 -10.33
CA GLY A 270 -18.05 -29.08 -9.22
C GLY A 270 -16.71 -28.63 -8.65
N ALA A 271 -16.15 -27.52 -9.13
CA ALA A 271 -15.02 -26.84 -8.48
C ALA A 271 -15.45 -26.27 -7.13
N ARG A 272 -14.49 -26.04 -6.24
CA ARG A 272 -14.76 -25.35 -4.97
C ARG A 272 -14.75 -23.84 -5.17
N PHE A 273 -15.51 -23.10 -4.35
CA PHE A 273 -15.19 -21.73 -4.09
C PHE A 273 -14.00 -21.69 -3.13
N GLY A 274 -12.83 -21.37 -3.65
CA GLY A 274 -11.55 -21.46 -2.94
C GLY A 274 -11.33 -20.34 -1.92
N GLY A 275 -12.17 -19.31 -1.98
CA GLY A 275 -12.12 -18.20 -1.02
C GLY A 275 -12.07 -16.82 -1.68
N VAL A 276 -11.96 -15.80 -0.81
CA VAL A 276 -11.86 -14.40 -1.17
C VAL A 276 -10.40 -13.99 -1.29
N LEU A 277 -10.05 -13.33 -2.38
CA LEU A 277 -8.74 -12.75 -2.64
C LEU A 277 -8.78 -11.24 -2.36
N TYR A 278 -7.64 -10.67 -2.03
CA TYR A 278 -7.51 -9.24 -1.78
C TYR A 278 -6.55 -8.63 -2.79
N VAL A 279 -6.90 -7.48 -3.37
CA VAL A 279 -6.10 -6.82 -4.41
C VAL A 279 -6.15 -5.30 -4.29
N ASP A 280 -7.33 -4.66 -4.42
CA ASP A 280 -7.47 -3.22 -4.60
C ASP A 280 -7.41 -2.42 -3.31
N SER A 281 -7.67 -3.06 -2.18
CA SER A 281 -7.78 -2.38 -0.91
C SER A 281 -7.32 -3.25 0.25
N LEU A 282 -6.72 -2.61 1.23
CA LEU A 282 -6.49 -3.23 2.54
C LEU A 282 -7.80 -3.27 3.34
N SER A 283 -7.85 -4.16 4.32
CA SER A 283 -8.91 -4.17 5.33
C SER A 283 -8.68 -3.11 6.40
N ALA A 284 -9.67 -2.92 7.28
CA ALA A 284 -9.45 -2.22 8.54
C ALA A 284 -8.40 -2.94 9.39
N ALA A 285 -7.88 -2.26 10.41
CA ALA A 285 -6.77 -2.76 11.25
C ALA A 285 -7.05 -4.10 11.96
N ASP A 286 -8.31 -4.40 12.23
CA ASP A 286 -8.79 -5.64 12.83
C ASP A 286 -9.26 -6.69 11.79
N GLY A 287 -9.13 -6.38 10.52
CA GLY A 287 -9.53 -7.25 9.42
C GLY A 287 -8.42 -8.20 8.95
N PRO A 288 -8.69 -9.00 7.91
CA PRO A 288 -7.79 -10.08 7.47
C PRO A 288 -6.51 -9.62 6.79
N VAL A 289 -6.49 -8.44 6.17
CA VAL A 289 -5.35 -7.91 5.41
C VAL A 289 -5.09 -6.43 5.75
N PRO A 290 -4.65 -6.13 6.99
CA PRO A 290 -4.41 -4.76 7.42
C PRO A 290 -3.14 -4.14 6.82
N SER A 291 -2.28 -4.93 6.17
CA SER A 291 -1.05 -4.49 5.52
C SER A 291 -0.89 -5.07 4.12
N TYR A 292 -0.05 -4.47 3.30
CA TYR A 292 0.27 -5.00 1.97
C TYR A 292 0.99 -6.37 2.05
N ALA A 293 1.85 -6.57 3.04
CA ALA A 293 2.46 -7.88 3.29
C ALA A 293 1.39 -8.95 3.58
N ASP A 294 0.40 -8.62 4.41
CA ASP A 294 -0.75 -9.51 4.68
C ASP A 294 -1.58 -9.73 3.42
N LEU A 295 -1.82 -8.69 2.60
CA LEU A 295 -2.58 -8.81 1.34
C LEU A 295 -1.93 -9.85 0.41
N LEU A 296 -0.64 -9.75 0.14
CA LEU A 296 0.07 -10.71 -0.71
C LEU A 296 0.09 -12.10 -0.08
N ARG A 297 0.40 -12.19 1.22
CA ARG A 297 0.49 -13.47 1.93
C ARG A 297 -0.85 -14.18 2.02
N VAL A 298 -1.91 -13.49 2.45
CA VAL A 298 -3.25 -14.09 2.60
C VAL A 298 -3.82 -14.48 1.25
N THR A 299 -3.71 -13.62 0.24
CA THR A 299 -4.17 -13.92 -1.12
C THR A 299 -3.43 -15.14 -1.69
N THR A 300 -2.08 -15.18 -1.58
CA THR A 300 -1.31 -16.33 -2.07
C THR A 300 -1.61 -17.60 -1.29
N GLN A 301 -1.77 -17.53 0.04
CA GLN A 301 -2.15 -18.69 0.87
C GLN A 301 -3.55 -19.19 0.50
N THR A 302 -4.52 -18.30 0.29
CA THR A 302 -5.88 -18.68 -0.16
C THR A 302 -5.84 -19.43 -1.50
N VAL A 303 -5.00 -18.99 -2.45
CA VAL A 303 -4.80 -19.71 -3.71
C VAL A 303 -4.20 -21.10 -3.47
N VAL A 304 -3.16 -21.21 -2.64
CA VAL A 304 -2.56 -22.51 -2.26
C VAL A 304 -3.63 -23.44 -1.69
N ASP A 305 -4.38 -22.99 -0.69
CA ASP A 305 -5.38 -23.78 0.02
C ASP A 305 -6.52 -24.20 -0.91
N GLY A 306 -6.98 -23.28 -1.76
CA GLY A 306 -7.99 -23.58 -2.78
C GLY A 306 -7.54 -24.64 -3.78
N LEU A 307 -6.31 -24.57 -4.27
CA LEU A 307 -5.80 -25.52 -5.27
C LEU A 307 -5.43 -26.89 -4.66
N THR A 308 -4.95 -26.94 -3.42
CA THR A 308 -4.51 -28.18 -2.76
C THR A 308 -5.60 -28.92 -2.01
N GLY A 309 -6.74 -28.29 -1.82
CA GLY A 309 -7.84 -28.89 -1.04
C GLY A 309 -7.87 -28.46 0.41
N GLY A 310 -7.03 -27.50 0.80
CA GLY A 310 -6.93 -26.95 2.16
C GLY A 310 -6.96 -28.04 3.25
N ALA A 311 -6.12 -28.01 4.24
CA ALA A 311 -6.44 -28.68 5.50
C ALA A 311 -7.54 -27.82 6.16
N GLU A 312 -8.77 -28.36 6.24
CA GLU A 312 -9.79 -27.84 7.15
C GLU A 312 -9.27 -27.79 8.58
#